data_8fb19cd9b5b6c9083e8331e4940a8832
#
_entry.id   8fb19cd9b5b6c9083e8331e4940a8832
#
_cell.length_a   1.000
_cell.length_b   1.000
_cell.length_c   1.000
_cell.angle_alpha   90.00
_cell.angle_beta   90.00
_cell.angle_gamma   90.00
#
_symmetry.space_group_name_H-M   'P 1'
#
loop_
_entity.id
_entity.type
_entity.pdbx_description
1 polymer ?
#
loop_
_entity_poly.entity_id
_entity_poly.type
_entity_poly.pdbx_seq_one_letter_code
_entity_poly.pdbx_strand_id
1 'polypeptide(L)'
;DVDVVVDTVGGELPERSWSVLRPGGVLVSIAARLSPEMGEAHGVRVISAGRAAASEKLGQISELIEAKVLTPYVGTAFPLAEARQAQAQSQTGHGRGRIVLHVAD
;
A
#
# COMPACT_ATOMS: atom_id res chain seq x y z
N ASP A 1 17.67 -10.19 14.18
CA ASP A 1 17.88 -10.48 12.76
C ASP A 1 16.66 -11.18 12.20
N VAL A 2 15.98 -10.55 11.23
CA VAL A 2 14.82 -11.13 10.56
C VAL A 2 15.15 -11.48 9.10
N ASP A 3 14.45 -12.46 8.55
CA ASP A 3 14.65 -12.92 7.17
C ASP A 3 14.03 -12.00 6.15
N VAL A 4 12.84 -11.47 6.47
CA VAL A 4 12.03 -10.67 5.56
C VAL A 4 11.38 -9.50 6.32
N VAL A 5 11.43 -8.33 5.71
CA VAL A 5 10.64 -7.16 6.10
C VAL A 5 9.68 -6.82 4.98
N VAL A 6 8.41 -6.60 5.32
CA VAL A 6 7.38 -6.10 4.39
C VAL A 6 7.00 -4.69 4.81
N ASP A 7 7.39 -3.72 3.99
CA ASP A 7 7.07 -2.31 4.20
C ASP A 7 5.81 -1.92 3.44
N THR A 8 4.80 -1.51 4.19
CA THR A 8 3.51 -1.03 3.66
C THR A 8 3.29 0.47 3.90
N VAL A 9 4.26 1.15 4.49
CA VAL A 9 4.14 2.54 4.95
C VAL A 9 5.01 3.48 4.12
N GLY A 10 6.23 3.07 3.78
CA GLY A 10 7.20 3.90 3.05
C GLY A 10 7.87 4.96 3.93
N GLY A 11 8.22 6.09 3.32
CA GLY A 11 8.94 7.16 4.00
C GLY A 11 10.34 6.70 4.44
N GLU A 12 10.67 6.91 5.71
CA GLU A 12 11.97 6.54 6.30
C GLU A 12 12.03 5.09 6.82
N LEU A 13 10.92 4.35 6.75
CA LEU A 13 10.86 2.98 7.27
C LEU A 13 11.81 2.01 6.58
N PRO A 14 12.00 2.05 5.25
CA PRO A 14 12.98 1.20 4.59
C PRO A 14 14.39 1.38 5.16
N GLU A 15 14.82 2.61 5.42
CA GLU A 15 16.14 2.92 5.96
C GLU A 15 16.35 2.32 7.36
N ARG A 16 15.32 2.38 8.20
CA ARG A 16 15.34 1.76 9.53
C ARG A 16 15.30 0.24 9.48
N SER A 17 14.80 -0.33 8.38
CA SER A 17 14.67 -1.78 8.20
C SER A 17 15.98 -2.47 7.90
N TRP A 18 16.99 -1.76 7.37
CA TRP A 18 18.31 -2.35 7.09
C TRP A 18 18.95 -2.97 8.33
N SER A 19 18.82 -2.32 9.48
CA SER A 19 19.45 -2.75 10.73
C SER A 19 18.83 -3.98 11.37
N VAL A 20 17.61 -4.36 10.98
CA VAL A 20 16.93 -5.53 11.54
C VAL A 20 16.96 -6.75 10.63
N LEU A 21 17.29 -6.56 9.36
CA LEU A 21 17.47 -7.65 8.41
C LEU A 21 18.82 -8.36 8.63
N ARG A 22 18.78 -9.69 8.56
CA ARG A 22 20.02 -10.46 8.49
C ARG A 22 20.73 -10.26 7.15
N PRO A 23 22.03 -10.51 7.04
CA PRO A 23 22.72 -10.58 5.76
C PRO A 23 22.02 -11.58 4.81
N GLY A 24 21.80 -11.16 3.57
CA GLY A 24 21.03 -11.93 2.58
C GLY A 24 19.53 -11.92 2.78
N GLY A 25 19.03 -11.18 3.74
CA GLY A 25 17.58 -10.99 3.95
C GLY A 25 16.89 -10.22 2.82
N VAL A 26 15.59 -10.06 2.91
CA VAL A 26 14.77 -9.44 1.85
C VAL A 26 13.92 -8.31 2.42
N LEU A 27 13.98 -7.13 1.80
CA LEU A 27 13.05 -6.04 2.01
C LEU A 27 12.07 -5.97 0.84
N VAL A 28 10.79 -6.14 1.12
CA VAL A 28 9.71 -5.93 0.16
C VAL A 28 8.99 -4.65 0.50
N SER A 29 8.92 -3.68 -0.41
CA SER A 29 8.12 -2.47 -0.20
C SER A 29 7.04 -2.33 -1.25
N ILE A 30 5.81 -2.07 -0.79
CA ILE A 30 4.67 -1.69 -1.64
C ILE A 30 4.41 -0.18 -1.60
N ALA A 31 5.07 0.54 -0.70
CA ALA A 31 4.85 1.96 -0.43
C ALA A 31 6.02 2.85 -0.87
N ALA A 32 7.25 2.33 -0.89
CA ALA A 32 8.43 3.05 -1.32
C ALA A 32 8.97 2.51 -2.65
N ARG A 33 9.58 3.39 -3.45
CA ARG A 33 10.37 2.99 -4.61
C ARG A 33 11.80 2.77 -4.15
N LEU A 34 12.18 1.53 -4.08
CA LEU A 34 13.52 1.13 -3.71
C LEU A 34 14.21 0.52 -4.93
N SER A 35 15.47 0.84 -5.13
CA SER A 35 16.28 0.21 -6.17
C SER A 35 17.06 -0.98 -5.62
N PRO A 36 17.39 -1.98 -6.44
CA PRO A 36 18.22 -3.10 -6.02
C PRO A 36 19.57 -2.67 -5.41
N GLU A 37 20.19 -1.61 -5.95
CA GLU A 37 21.48 -1.09 -5.51
C GLU A 37 21.43 -0.62 -4.05
N MET A 38 20.31 -0.11 -3.60
CA MET A 38 20.12 0.27 -2.19
C MET A 38 20.24 -0.95 -1.27
N GLY A 39 19.70 -2.09 -1.71
CA GLY A 39 19.83 -3.35 -0.95
C GLY A 39 21.25 -3.89 -0.95
N GLU A 40 21.95 -3.83 -2.07
CA GLU A 40 23.31 -4.31 -2.21
C GLU A 40 24.26 -3.64 -1.22
N ALA A 41 24.11 -2.31 -1.02
CA ALA A 41 24.91 -1.56 -0.04
C ALA A 41 24.74 -2.07 1.41
N HIS A 42 23.65 -2.77 1.70
CA HIS A 42 23.32 -3.34 3.01
C HIS A 42 23.42 -4.88 3.05
N GLY A 43 23.86 -5.50 1.95
CA GLY A 43 23.96 -6.97 1.85
C GLY A 43 22.60 -7.68 1.88
N VAL A 44 21.54 -7.03 1.42
CA VAL A 44 20.16 -7.57 1.39
C VAL A 44 19.55 -7.43 -0.01
N ARG A 45 18.52 -8.20 -0.30
CA ARG A 45 17.75 -8.07 -1.52
C ARG A 45 16.59 -7.10 -1.33
N VAL A 46 16.31 -6.31 -2.34
CA VAL A 46 15.17 -5.40 -2.36
C VAL A 46 14.19 -5.82 -3.45
N ILE A 47 12.93 -5.87 -3.09
CA ILE A 47 11.80 -6.05 -4.00
C ILE A 47 10.87 -4.86 -3.83
N SER A 48 10.79 -4.02 -4.84
CA SER A 48 9.80 -2.94 -4.89
C SER A 48 8.64 -3.40 -5.72
N ALA A 49 7.46 -3.48 -5.12
CA ALA A 49 6.25 -3.81 -5.86
C ALA A 49 5.90 -2.66 -6.82
N GLY A 50 6.24 -2.83 -8.08
CA GLY A 50 5.94 -1.86 -9.12
C GLY A 50 4.44 -1.67 -9.31
N ARG A 51 4.06 -0.51 -9.81
CA ARG A 51 2.69 -0.21 -10.25
C ARG A 51 2.43 -0.82 -11.63
N ALA A 52 2.68 -2.10 -11.80
CA ALA A 52 2.39 -2.75 -13.08
C ALA A 52 0.88 -2.90 -13.26
N ALA A 53 0.38 -2.45 -14.41
CA ALA A 53 -0.96 -2.72 -14.96
C ALA A 53 -2.12 -2.57 -13.95
N ALA A 54 -2.26 -1.39 -13.35
CA ALA A 54 -3.32 -1.13 -12.38
C ALA A 54 -4.73 -1.37 -12.94
N SER A 55 -4.97 -1.08 -14.22
CA SER A 55 -6.28 -1.24 -14.85
C SER A 55 -6.72 -2.69 -14.98
N GLU A 56 -5.83 -3.57 -15.40
CA GLU A 56 -6.15 -5.01 -15.52
C GLU A 56 -6.42 -5.64 -14.16
N LYS A 57 -5.59 -5.32 -13.17
CA LYS A 57 -5.78 -5.81 -11.79
C LYS A 57 -7.04 -5.27 -11.14
N LEU A 58 -7.41 -4.02 -11.43
CA LEU A 58 -8.67 -3.45 -10.95
C LEU A 58 -9.87 -4.16 -11.55
N GLY A 59 -9.82 -4.54 -12.84
CA GLY A 59 -10.85 -5.36 -13.47
C GLY A 59 -11.04 -6.69 -12.74
N GLN A 60 -9.96 -7.42 -12.51
CA GLN A 60 -9.99 -8.69 -11.77
C GLN A 60 -10.53 -8.53 -10.34
N ILE A 61 -10.16 -7.45 -9.65
CA ILE A 61 -10.69 -7.15 -8.32
C ILE A 61 -12.20 -6.86 -8.37
N SER A 62 -12.67 -6.12 -9.39
CA SER A 62 -14.09 -5.85 -9.57
C SER A 62 -14.89 -7.12 -9.78
N GLU A 63 -14.41 -8.04 -10.60
CA GLU A 63 -15.02 -9.37 -10.80
C GLU A 63 -15.14 -10.15 -9.47
N LEU A 64 -14.11 -10.11 -8.64
CA LEU A 64 -14.13 -10.77 -7.32
C LEU A 64 -15.15 -10.13 -6.37
N ILE A 65 -15.32 -8.81 -6.45
CA ILE A 65 -16.32 -8.10 -5.65
C ILE A 65 -17.73 -8.43 -6.13
N GLU A 66 -17.97 -8.42 -7.44
CA GLU A 66 -19.26 -8.79 -8.03
C GLU A 66 -19.65 -10.23 -7.71
N ALA A 67 -18.67 -11.14 -7.75
CA ALA A 67 -18.85 -12.53 -7.36
C ALA A 67 -19.01 -12.75 -5.84
N LYS A 68 -18.94 -11.69 -5.03
CA LYS A 68 -18.99 -11.72 -3.56
C LYS A 68 -17.89 -12.56 -2.89
N VAL A 69 -16.80 -12.81 -3.62
CA VAL A 69 -15.59 -13.47 -3.08
C VAL A 69 -14.77 -12.49 -2.26
N LEU A 70 -14.77 -11.21 -2.69
CA LEU A 70 -14.10 -10.11 -2.00
C LEU A 70 -15.13 -9.07 -1.56
N THR A 71 -15.14 -8.70 -0.29
CA THR A 71 -15.99 -7.64 0.23
C THR A 71 -15.12 -6.49 0.74
N PRO A 72 -15.05 -5.36 0.03
CA PRO A 72 -14.32 -4.20 0.50
C PRO A 72 -15.02 -3.60 1.73
N TYR A 73 -14.25 -3.25 2.73
CA TYR A 73 -14.79 -2.57 3.89
C TYR A 73 -14.79 -1.05 3.66
N VAL A 74 -15.97 -0.48 3.50
CA VAL A 74 -16.18 0.96 3.39
C VAL A 74 -16.47 1.51 4.80
N GLY A 75 -15.56 2.33 5.32
CA GLY A 75 -15.71 2.94 6.64
C GLY A 75 -16.60 4.17 6.62
N THR A 76 -16.43 5.03 5.62
CA THR A 76 -17.19 6.26 5.46
C THR A 76 -17.41 6.55 3.98
N ALA A 77 -18.63 6.98 3.64
CA ALA A 77 -18.95 7.47 2.31
C ALA A 77 -19.35 8.96 2.40
N PHE A 78 -18.84 9.76 1.47
CA PHE A 78 -19.18 11.18 1.34
C PHE A 78 -19.77 11.45 -0.05
N PRO A 79 -20.73 12.36 -0.17
CA PRO A 79 -21.10 12.89 -1.49
C PRO A 79 -19.89 13.64 -2.10
N LEU A 80 -19.81 13.70 -3.43
CA LEU A 80 -18.70 14.36 -4.13
C LEU A 80 -18.50 15.82 -3.67
N ALA A 81 -19.60 16.53 -3.38
CA ALA A 81 -19.57 17.91 -2.88
C ALA A 81 -18.78 18.06 -1.57
N GLU A 82 -18.65 16.99 -0.81
CA GLU A 82 -17.93 16.96 0.48
C GLU A 82 -16.52 16.37 0.38
N ALA A 83 -15.95 16.30 -0.82
CA ALA A 83 -14.61 15.73 -1.06
C ALA A 83 -13.52 16.37 -0.17
N ARG A 84 -13.65 17.66 0.15
CA ARG A 84 -12.73 18.33 1.07
C ARG A 84 -12.76 17.72 2.48
N GLN A 85 -13.93 17.38 2.99
CA GLN A 85 -14.10 16.73 4.29
C GLN A 85 -13.54 15.31 4.26
N ALA A 86 -13.80 14.57 3.19
CA ALA A 86 -13.23 13.24 2.96
C ALA A 86 -11.70 13.26 2.97
N GLN A 87 -11.08 14.24 2.30
CA GLN A 87 -9.63 14.41 2.32
C GLN A 87 -9.10 14.76 3.72
N ALA A 88 -9.76 15.67 4.42
CA ALA A 88 -9.37 16.03 5.78
C ALA A 88 -9.41 14.81 6.70
N GLN A 89 -10.44 14.00 6.63
CA GLN A 89 -10.52 12.75 7.38
C GLN A 89 -9.41 11.78 6.99
N SER A 90 -9.13 11.62 5.70
CA SER A 90 -8.03 10.76 5.21
C SER A 90 -6.66 11.19 5.75
N GLN A 91 -6.42 12.50 5.83
CA GLN A 91 -5.15 13.06 6.32
C GLN A 91 -4.92 12.79 7.81
N THR A 92 -5.95 12.54 8.58
CA THR A 92 -5.79 12.19 10.01
C THR A 92 -5.05 10.87 10.20
N GLY A 93 -5.02 10.02 9.17
CA GLY A 93 -4.45 8.67 9.26
C GLY A 93 -5.22 7.73 10.19
N HIS A 94 -6.32 8.19 10.76
CA HIS A 94 -7.16 7.44 11.68
C HIS A 94 -8.46 7.03 10.98
N GLY A 95 -8.88 5.82 11.23
CA GLY A 95 -10.11 5.29 10.67
C GLY A 95 -9.93 3.85 10.19
N ARG A 96 -11.05 3.13 10.16
CA ARG A 96 -11.09 1.76 9.66
C ARG A 96 -11.84 1.72 8.34
N GLY A 97 -11.27 1.04 7.36
CA GLY A 97 -11.86 0.88 6.04
C GLY A 97 -11.51 2.01 5.07
N ARG A 98 -12.15 1.97 3.92
CA ARG A 98 -11.94 2.96 2.86
C ARG A 98 -12.89 4.14 3.02
N ILE A 99 -12.41 5.32 2.68
CA ILE A 99 -13.25 6.49 2.46
C ILE A 99 -13.61 6.50 0.99
N VAL A 100 -14.90 6.60 0.69
CA VAL A 100 -15.45 6.56 -0.67
C VAL A 100 -16.18 7.86 -0.96
N LEU A 101 -16.01 8.38 -2.17
CA LEU A 101 -16.82 9.49 -2.69
C LEU A 101 -17.92 8.93 -3.58
N HIS A 102 -19.16 9.31 -3.30
CA HIS A 102 -20.31 9.00 -4.12
C HIS A 102 -20.44 10.05 -5.22
N VAL A 103 -20.23 9.66 -6.47
CA VAL A 103 -20.11 10.60 -7.60
C VAL A 103 -21.44 10.77 -8.32
N ALA A 104 -22.24 9.72 -8.42
CA ALA A 104 -23.55 9.71 -9.05
C ALA A 104 -24.41 8.61 -8.43
N ASP A 105 -25.73 8.79 -8.50
CA ASP A 105 -26.71 7.78 -8.13
C ASP A 105 -26.87 6.75 -9.26
#